data_e46ab949b9f634e7e885976f448cd46a
#
_entry.id   e46ab949b9f634e7e885976f448cd46a
#
_cell.length_a   1.000
_cell.length_b   1.000
_cell.length_c   1.000
_cell.angle_alpha   90.00
_cell.angle_beta   90.00
_cell.angle_gamma   90.00
#
_symmetry.space_group_name_H-M   'P 1'
#
loop_
_entity.id
_entity.type
_entity.pdbx_description
1 polymer ?
#
loop_
_entity_poly.entity_id
_entity_poly.type
_entity_poly.pdbx_seq_one_letter_code
_entity_poly.pdbx_strand_id
1 'polypeptide(L)'
;MNPYWLEGLAAQTPALSGEHGADVVVIGAGLCGASAALALAEAGLNPLWLERGFVSVGASGRNAGFVLQGTAERYSRAIGVMGRERARRVHGWSRENHLAMADAVQRFGIDCGYQRRGSLQLACAPEEEAELLESAARLAEDGFAADVWSGADLPACYRDAGFHVGVHLPDDGELHPARFVRGLAKAAVEAGAVLHEGTAITALDAQGAGDVTIRTSSAAGTGTVRASLVVVCTNAYAGEILPFFADKVDPVRGQMLATAPVAPLFGCPVYADHGYDYWRQDEAGRIVLGGWRNLDPASEVGTAEVLHDGIQARMVEFLHRFPALREAPITHRWSGTMGFSRDGLPICGAVPGAPGVMAAVGFTGHGFGFAYLAGQAMAQLVVEGRSDFVDAFSARRFAV
;
A
#
# COMPACT_ATOMS: atom_id res chain seq x y z
N MET A 1 13.72 14.05 -7.73
CA MET A 1 12.61 13.76 -6.76
C MET A 1 13.19 13.43 -5.42
N ASN A 2 12.57 13.90 -4.33
CA ASN A 2 13.00 13.60 -2.97
C ASN A 2 11.76 13.16 -2.15
N PRO A 3 11.45 11.85 -2.09
CA PRO A 3 10.34 11.35 -1.28
C PRO A 3 10.60 11.61 0.20
N TYR A 4 9.72 12.36 0.85
CA TYR A 4 9.87 12.79 2.24
C TYR A 4 10.12 11.63 3.21
N TRP A 5 9.35 10.55 3.10
CA TRP A 5 9.48 9.41 4.00
C TRP A 5 10.77 8.59 3.82
N LEU A 6 11.49 8.81 2.71
CA LEU A 6 12.70 8.07 2.34
C LEU A 6 13.98 8.90 2.54
N GLU A 7 13.87 10.10 3.09
CA GLU A 7 15.02 10.99 3.28
C GLU A 7 16.09 10.33 4.17
N GLY A 8 17.34 10.28 3.67
CA GLY A 8 18.46 9.66 4.37
C GLY A 8 18.45 8.13 4.39
N LEU A 9 17.49 7.46 3.77
CA LEU A 9 17.42 5.99 3.71
C LEU A 9 18.20 5.44 2.51
N ALA A 10 18.89 4.31 2.75
CA ALA A 10 19.62 3.55 1.74
C ALA A 10 19.59 2.06 2.09
N ALA A 11 20.12 1.22 1.18
CA ALA A 11 20.34 -0.20 1.41
C ALA A 11 21.28 -0.41 2.60
N GLN A 12 20.97 -1.36 3.46
CA GLN A 12 21.72 -1.67 4.68
C GLN A 12 22.28 -3.10 4.68
N THR A 13 21.80 -3.95 3.76
CA THR A 13 22.25 -5.34 3.63
C THR A 13 22.99 -5.54 2.30
N PRO A 14 23.92 -6.51 2.23
CA PRO A 14 24.72 -6.73 1.02
C PRO A 14 23.83 -7.23 -0.12
N ALA A 15 24.15 -6.79 -1.34
CA ALA A 15 23.54 -7.31 -2.56
C ALA A 15 23.99 -8.76 -2.81
N LEU A 16 23.11 -9.56 -3.41
CA LEU A 16 23.36 -10.96 -3.73
C LEU A 16 24.17 -11.08 -5.03
N SER A 17 25.12 -12.02 -5.06
CA SER A 17 25.84 -12.46 -6.26
C SER A 17 26.25 -13.92 -6.13
N GLY A 18 26.50 -14.62 -7.26
CA GLY A 18 26.87 -16.04 -7.27
C GLY A 18 25.66 -16.99 -7.21
N GLU A 19 25.94 -18.27 -6.87
CA GLU A 19 24.95 -19.35 -6.84
C GLU A 19 24.42 -19.56 -5.43
N HIS A 20 23.08 -19.62 -5.29
CA HIS A 20 22.39 -19.82 -4.00
C HIS A 20 21.27 -20.86 -4.13
N GLY A 21 20.93 -21.49 -3.01
CA GLY A 21 19.75 -22.33 -2.85
C GLY A 21 18.91 -21.87 -1.67
N ALA A 22 17.59 -21.95 -1.80
CA ALA A 22 16.67 -21.63 -0.72
C ALA A 22 15.37 -22.45 -0.84
N ASP A 23 14.80 -22.86 0.27
CA ASP A 23 13.48 -23.52 0.24
C ASP A 23 12.39 -22.52 -0.17
N VAL A 24 12.44 -21.30 0.39
CA VAL A 24 11.50 -20.23 0.10
C VAL A 24 12.23 -18.93 -0.24
N VAL A 25 11.82 -18.28 -1.32
CA VAL A 25 12.30 -16.94 -1.70
C VAL A 25 11.15 -15.94 -1.66
N VAL A 26 11.36 -14.79 -1.03
CA VAL A 26 10.44 -13.63 -1.10
C VAL A 26 11.05 -12.56 -2.00
N ILE A 27 10.28 -12.04 -2.96
CA ILE A 27 10.72 -10.99 -3.89
C ILE A 27 9.96 -9.70 -3.62
N GLY A 28 10.69 -8.64 -3.27
CA GLY A 28 10.20 -7.31 -2.93
C GLY A 28 10.17 -7.05 -1.43
N ALA A 29 10.72 -5.92 -0.99
CA ALA A 29 10.78 -5.48 0.41
C ALA A 29 9.87 -4.26 0.70
N GLY A 30 8.67 -4.26 0.09
CA GLY A 30 7.55 -3.43 0.50
C GLY A 30 6.80 -4.04 1.68
N LEU A 31 5.67 -3.45 2.06
CA LEU A 31 4.86 -3.89 3.20
C LEU A 31 4.47 -5.37 3.12
N CYS A 32 3.97 -5.82 1.97
CA CYS A 32 3.55 -7.21 1.79
C CYS A 32 4.73 -8.19 1.93
N GLY A 33 5.86 -7.90 1.27
CA GLY A 33 7.04 -8.74 1.35
C GLY A 33 7.67 -8.78 2.74
N ALA A 34 7.69 -7.64 3.46
CA ALA A 34 8.18 -7.57 4.84
C ALA A 34 7.30 -8.42 5.78
N SER A 35 5.97 -8.35 5.61
CA SER A 35 5.04 -9.15 6.39
C SER A 35 5.15 -10.65 6.07
N ALA A 36 5.29 -11.01 4.77
CA ALA A 36 5.48 -12.39 4.36
C ALA A 36 6.80 -12.98 4.88
N ALA A 37 7.91 -12.23 4.73
CA ALA A 37 9.23 -12.65 5.20
C ALA A 37 9.25 -12.85 6.72
N LEU A 38 8.61 -11.94 7.47
CA LEU A 38 8.48 -12.05 8.92
C LEU A 38 7.71 -13.31 9.32
N ALA A 39 6.52 -13.51 8.75
CA ALA A 39 5.67 -14.64 9.10
C ALA A 39 6.30 -16.00 8.70
N LEU A 40 7.00 -16.07 7.58
CA LEU A 40 7.75 -17.27 7.16
C LEU A 40 8.93 -17.54 8.10
N ALA A 41 9.68 -16.50 8.49
CA ALA A 41 10.79 -16.63 9.43
C ALA A 41 10.33 -17.09 10.81
N GLU A 42 9.22 -16.54 11.34
CA GLU A 42 8.58 -16.96 12.59
C GLU A 42 8.10 -18.44 12.54
N ALA A 43 7.73 -18.91 11.33
CA ALA A 43 7.43 -20.33 11.10
C ALA A 43 8.67 -21.23 10.95
N GLY A 44 9.90 -20.67 11.04
CA GLY A 44 11.16 -21.39 10.98
C GLY A 44 11.67 -21.71 9.57
N LEU A 45 11.12 -21.03 8.52
CA LEU A 45 11.48 -21.31 7.12
C LEU A 45 12.68 -20.51 6.59
N ASN A 46 13.20 -19.53 7.32
CA ASN A 46 14.38 -18.71 6.97
C ASN A 46 14.38 -18.24 5.49
N PRO A 47 13.39 -17.47 5.03
CA PRO A 47 13.27 -17.12 3.63
C PRO A 47 14.47 -16.30 3.14
N LEU A 48 14.98 -16.61 1.92
CA LEU A 48 15.86 -15.71 1.20
C LEU A 48 15.02 -14.56 0.64
N TRP A 49 15.37 -13.31 0.96
CA TRP A 49 14.53 -12.16 0.66
C TRP A 49 15.28 -11.15 -0.22
N LEU A 50 14.74 -10.87 -1.41
CA LEU A 50 15.40 -10.09 -2.46
C LEU A 50 14.67 -8.79 -2.72
N GLU A 51 15.41 -7.67 -2.70
CA GLU A 51 14.91 -6.32 -3.00
C GLU A 51 15.82 -5.60 -3.99
N ARG A 52 15.24 -5.05 -5.07
CA ARG A 52 16.03 -4.36 -6.11
C ARG A 52 16.66 -3.05 -5.66
N GLY A 53 16.04 -2.35 -4.73
CA GLY A 53 16.53 -1.10 -4.15
C GLY A 53 16.87 -1.27 -2.68
N PHE A 54 16.05 -0.69 -1.82
CA PHE A 54 16.14 -0.84 -0.36
C PHE A 54 14.74 -1.01 0.24
N VAL A 55 14.67 -1.51 1.46
CA VAL A 55 13.39 -1.71 2.17
C VAL A 55 12.52 -0.46 2.11
N SER A 56 11.27 -0.63 1.68
CA SER A 56 10.24 0.42 1.52
C SER A 56 10.43 1.41 0.36
N VAL A 57 11.42 1.28 -0.52
CA VAL A 57 11.71 2.26 -1.59
C VAL A 57 10.57 2.47 -2.57
N GLY A 58 9.73 1.45 -2.79
CA GLY A 58 8.57 1.48 -3.68
C GLY A 58 7.36 2.19 -3.07
N ALA A 59 6.15 1.82 -3.50
CA ALA A 59 4.88 2.40 -3.05
C ALA A 59 4.73 2.45 -1.53
N SER A 60 5.32 1.49 -0.81
CA SER A 60 5.23 1.40 0.65
C SER A 60 5.89 2.56 1.39
N GLY A 61 6.91 3.22 0.82
CA GLY A 61 7.54 4.41 1.41
C GLY A 61 7.24 5.71 0.65
N ARG A 62 6.30 5.69 -0.31
CA ARG A 62 5.98 6.85 -1.16
C ARG A 62 4.53 7.29 -1.07
N ASN A 63 3.73 6.65 -0.24
CA ASN A 63 2.31 6.95 -0.01
C ASN A 63 2.10 8.03 1.07
N ALA A 64 0.84 8.34 1.41
CA ALA A 64 0.52 9.35 2.41
C ALA A 64 0.62 8.84 3.86
N GLY A 65 0.86 7.55 4.10
CA GLY A 65 0.93 6.95 5.43
C GLY A 65 -0.43 6.73 6.10
N PHE A 66 -1.48 6.60 5.29
CA PHE A 66 -2.82 6.28 5.77
C PHE A 66 -2.98 4.78 5.99
N VAL A 67 -3.68 4.39 7.04
CA VAL A 67 -4.13 3.03 7.31
C VAL A 67 -5.65 3.06 7.33
N LEU A 68 -6.26 2.78 6.18
CA LEU A 68 -7.69 2.91 5.97
C LEU A 68 -8.35 1.54 5.81
N GLN A 69 -9.60 1.46 6.24
CA GLN A 69 -10.44 0.31 6.00
C GLN A 69 -11.18 0.44 4.66
N GLY A 70 -11.58 -0.71 4.10
CA GLY A 70 -12.27 -0.79 2.83
C GLY A 70 -11.37 -0.84 1.61
N THR A 71 -11.99 -0.76 0.45
CA THR A 71 -11.34 -0.73 -0.87
C THR A 71 -11.18 0.72 -1.36
N ALA A 72 -10.61 0.90 -2.55
CA ALA A 72 -10.57 2.19 -3.23
C ALA A 72 -11.98 2.76 -3.54
N GLU A 73 -12.97 1.90 -3.61
CA GLU A 73 -14.35 2.29 -3.85
C GLU A 73 -15.07 2.55 -2.52
N ARG A 74 -16.02 3.51 -2.50
CA ARG A 74 -16.93 3.71 -1.38
C ARG A 74 -17.76 2.46 -1.11
N TYR A 75 -18.14 2.25 0.15
CA TYR A 75 -18.77 1.01 0.57
C TYR A 75 -20.10 0.71 -0.14
N SER A 76 -20.95 1.72 -0.37
CA SER A 76 -22.18 1.57 -1.16
C SER A 76 -21.90 1.08 -2.58
N ARG A 77 -20.85 1.62 -3.22
CA ARG A 77 -20.42 1.24 -4.55
C ARG A 77 -19.82 -0.16 -4.58
N ALA A 78 -19.00 -0.51 -3.58
CA ALA A 78 -18.48 -1.86 -3.41
C ALA A 78 -19.62 -2.90 -3.27
N ILE A 79 -20.69 -2.58 -2.52
CA ILE A 79 -21.91 -3.41 -2.46
C ILE A 79 -22.54 -3.58 -3.85
N GLY A 80 -22.64 -2.52 -4.63
CA GLY A 80 -23.18 -2.56 -5.99
C GLY A 80 -22.37 -3.44 -6.95
N VAL A 81 -21.04 -3.42 -6.82
CA VAL A 81 -20.12 -4.17 -7.70
C VAL A 81 -20.02 -5.65 -7.33
N MET A 82 -19.92 -5.98 -6.04
CA MET A 82 -19.60 -7.35 -5.61
C MET A 82 -20.66 -8.02 -4.74
N GLY A 83 -21.76 -7.33 -4.44
CA GLY A 83 -22.80 -7.79 -3.51
C GLY A 83 -22.43 -7.53 -2.04
N ARG A 84 -23.47 -7.37 -1.19
CA ARG A 84 -23.32 -6.92 0.20
C ARG A 84 -22.47 -7.87 1.05
N GLU A 85 -22.71 -9.17 0.96
CA GLU A 85 -21.97 -10.15 1.76
C GLU A 85 -20.46 -10.11 1.49
N ARG A 86 -20.09 -10.08 0.20
CA ARG A 86 -18.69 -9.99 -0.21
C ARG A 86 -18.07 -8.65 0.17
N ALA A 87 -18.78 -7.52 -0.03
CA ALA A 87 -18.31 -6.19 0.36
C ALA A 87 -18.03 -6.11 1.87
N ARG A 88 -18.98 -6.64 2.69
CA ARG A 88 -18.81 -6.72 4.15
C ARG A 88 -17.59 -7.55 4.54
N ARG A 89 -17.39 -8.71 3.90
CA ARG A 89 -16.23 -9.57 4.18
C ARG A 89 -14.91 -8.91 3.79
N VAL A 90 -14.85 -8.26 2.62
CA VAL A 90 -13.66 -7.52 2.15
C VAL A 90 -13.34 -6.36 3.08
N HIS A 91 -14.34 -5.59 3.51
CA HIS A 91 -14.16 -4.52 4.49
C HIS A 91 -13.68 -5.08 5.84
N GLY A 92 -14.22 -6.21 6.27
CA GLY A 92 -13.80 -6.92 7.48
C GLY A 92 -12.31 -7.29 7.46
N TRP A 93 -11.78 -7.81 6.34
CA TRP A 93 -10.35 -8.10 6.22
C TRP A 93 -9.46 -6.86 6.27
N SER A 94 -9.90 -5.74 5.71
CA SER A 94 -9.13 -4.50 5.83
C SER A 94 -9.08 -4.00 7.28
N ARG A 95 -10.16 -4.19 8.05
CA ARG A 95 -10.20 -3.94 9.49
C ARG A 95 -9.25 -4.88 10.25
N GLU A 96 -9.27 -6.17 9.94
CA GLU A 96 -8.36 -7.16 10.53
C GLU A 96 -6.89 -6.82 10.21
N ASN A 97 -6.60 -6.39 8.98
CA ASN A 97 -5.28 -5.91 8.58
C ASN A 97 -4.82 -4.73 9.46
N HIS A 98 -5.71 -3.76 9.72
CA HIS A 98 -5.38 -2.61 10.56
C HIS A 98 -5.09 -3.05 12.01
N LEU A 99 -5.90 -3.94 12.58
CA LEU A 99 -5.69 -4.48 13.93
C LEU A 99 -4.36 -5.24 14.01
N ALA A 100 -4.05 -6.07 13.01
CA ALA A 100 -2.79 -6.81 12.95
C ALA A 100 -1.57 -5.88 12.81
N MET A 101 -1.69 -4.78 12.05
CA MET A 101 -0.63 -3.76 11.98
C MET A 101 -0.42 -3.06 13.32
N ALA A 102 -1.50 -2.71 14.03
CA ALA A 102 -1.42 -2.10 15.36
C ALA A 102 -0.74 -3.05 16.38
N ASP A 103 -1.08 -4.34 16.35
CA ASP A 103 -0.42 -5.36 17.14
C ASP A 103 1.08 -5.48 16.80
N ALA A 104 1.44 -5.48 15.53
CA ALA A 104 2.84 -5.51 15.09
C ALA A 104 3.64 -4.30 15.59
N VAL A 105 3.05 -3.09 15.57
CA VAL A 105 3.69 -1.88 16.13
C VAL A 105 4.04 -2.09 17.60
N GLN A 106 3.11 -2.62 18.40
CA GLN A 106 3.32 -2.89 19.82
C GLN A 106 4.31 -4.03 20.05
N ARG A 107 4.10 -5.15 19.38
CA ARG A 107 4.87 -6.38 19.55
C ARG A 107 6.35 -6.20 19.23
N PHE A 108 6.66 -5.46 18.18
CA PHE A 108 8.03 -5.24 17.72
C PHE A 108 8.61 -3.89 18.14
N GLY A 109 7.86 -3.09 18.90
CA GLY A 109 8.30 -1.77 19.37
C GLY A 109 8.66 -0.81 18.23
N ILE A 110 7.86 -0.81 17.14
CA ILE A 110 8.16 -0.02 15.94
C ILE A 110 7.81 1.45 16.19
N ASP A 111 8.83 2.31 16.25
CA ASP A 111 8.64 3.76 16.32
C ASP A 111 8.31 4.34 14.94
N CYS A 112 7.03 4.29 14.59
CA CYS A 112 6.49 4.78 13.32
C CYS A 112 5.40 5.84 13.48
N GLY A 113 5.22 6.43 14.66
CA GLY A 113 4.19 7.42 14.89
C GLY A 113 2.78 6.92 14.58
N TYR A 114 2.51 5.63 14.85
CA TYR A 114 1.18 5.06 14.62
C TYR A 114 0.14 5.71 15.51
N GLN A 115 -0.94 6.21 14.88
CA GLN A 115 -2.07 6.81 15.58
C GLN A 115 -3.38 6.33 14.94
N ARG A 116 -4.35 5.94 15.79
CA ARG A 116 -5.71 5.58 15.39
C ARG A 116 -6.64 6.73 15.75
N ARG A 117 -6.62 7.77 14.91
CA ARG A 117 -7.42 9.00 15.07
C ARG A 117 -8.61 9.08 14.13
N GLY A 118 -8.88 7.98 13.42
CA GLY A 118 -9.84 7.95 12.34
C GLY A 118 -9.30 8.56 11.05
N SER A 119 -10.19 8.63 10.05
CA SER A 119 -10.03 9.41 8.83
C SER A 119 -11.30 10.19 8.55
N LEU A 120 -11.21 11.24 7.72
CA LEU A 120 -12.35 12.04 7.30
C LEU A 120 -12.50 11.98 5.79
N GLN A 121 -13.63 11.52 5.30
CA GLN A 121 -14.00 11.60 3.89
C GLN A 121 -14.89 12.82 3.68
N LEU A 122 -14.47 13.74 2.79
CA LEU A 122 -15.19 14.99 2.51
C LEU A 122 -15.84 14.93 1.13
N ALA A 123 -17.07 15.42 1.02
CA ALA A 123 -17.75 15.59 -0.25
C ALA A 123 -17.37 16.92 -0.92
N CYS A 124 -17.02 16.87 -2.21
CA CYS A 124 -16.68 18.03 -3.03
C CYS A 124 -17.87 18.57 -3.85
N ALA A 125 -18.94 17.78 -4.01
CA ALA A 125 -20.11 18.12 -4.80
C ALA A 125 -21.38 17.49 -4.20
N PRO A 126 -22.59 18.02 -4.48
CA PRO A 126 -23.83 17.47 -3.95
C PRO A 126 -24.08 15.99 -4.29
N GLU A 127 -23.68 15.56 -5.48
CA GLU A 127 -23.82 14.17 -5.93
C GLU A 127 -22.91 13.25 -5.11
N GLU A 128 -21.71 13.71 -4.80
CA GLU A 128 -20.77 13.01 -3.95
C GLU A 128 -21.25 12.94 -2.49
N GLU A 129 -21.92 13.99 -2.00
CA GLU A 129 -22.52 14.00 -0.67
C GLU A 129 -23.54 12.88 -0.49
N ALA A 130 -24.47 12.70 -1.44
CA ALA A 130 -25.49 11.66 -1.39
C ALA A 130 -24.87 10.27 -1.33
N GLU A 131 -23.86 10.00 -2.16
CA GLU A 131 -23.13 8.72 -2.17
C GLU A 131 -22.36 8.47 -0.87
N LEU A 132 -21.73 9.52 -0.32
CA LEU A 132 -20.98 9.46 0.93
C LEU A 132 -21.89 9.12 2.11
N LEU A 133 -23.05 9.78 2.21
CA LEU A 133 -24.04 9.52 3.25
C LEU A 133 -24.67 8.12 3.13
N GLU A 134 -24.94 7.66 1.90
CA GLU A 134 -25.39 6.29 1.68
C GLU A 134 -24.33 5.28 2.14
N SER A 135 -23.05 5.49 1.80
CA SER A 135 -21.96 4.63 2.24
C SER A 135 -21.86 4.57 3.76
N ALA A 136 -21.99 5.71 4.45
CA ALA A 136 -21.98 5.75 5.91
C ALA A 136 -23.14 4.95 6.52
N ALA A 137 -24.35 5.09 5.98
CA ALA A 137 -25.51 4.33 6.41
C ALA A 137 -25.30 2.80 6.23
N ARG A 138 -24.77 2.38 5.06
CA ARG A 138 -24.48 0.96 4.80
C ARG A 138 -23.39 0.40 5.69
N LEU A 139 -22.34 1.18 5.98
CA LEU A 139 -21.31 0.79 6.94
C LEU A 139 -21.91 0.55 8.33
N ALA A 140 -22.74 1.49 8.82
CA ALA A 140 -23.40 1.36 10.12
C ALA A 140 -24.32 0.14 10.19
N GLU A 141 -25.14 -0.12 9.14
CA GLU A 141 -25.98 -1.31 9.01
C GLU A 141 -25.18 -2.62 9.10
N ASP A 142 -23.94 -2.64 8.62
CA ASP A 142 -23.06 -3.82 8.62
C ASP A 142 -22.14 -3.90 9.85
N GLY A 143 -22.29 -2.95 10.80
CA GLY A 143 -21.58 -2.93 12.09
C GLY A 143 -20.18 -2.32 12.02
N PHE A 144 -19.93 -1.46 11.03
CA PHE A 144 -18.72 -0.64 10.92
C PHE A 144 -19.01 0.79 11.38
N ALA A 145 -18.08 1.40 12.12
CA ALA A 145 -18.26 2.74 12.64
C ALA A 145 -18.11 3.79 11.53
N ALA A 146 -19.08 4.71 11.44
CA ALA A 146 -19.07 5.81 10.49
C ALA A 146 -19.92 6.96 11.04
N ASP A 147 -19.31 8.10 11.33
CA ASP A 147 -19.96 9.27 11.93
C ASP A 147 -20.12 10.36 10.88
N VAL A 148 -21.34 10.84 10.67
CA VAL A 148 -21.60 11.95 9.74
C VAL A 148 -21.33 13.27 10.43
N TRP A 149 -20.44 14.08 9.86
CA TRP A 149 -20.11 15.43 10.31
C TRP A 149 -20.63 16.48 9.33
N SER A 150 -21.44 17.39 9.82
CA SER A 150 -22.00 18.51 9.05
C SER A 150 -22.19 19.73 9.93
N GLY A 151 -22.36 20.90 9.32
CA GLY A 151 -22.57 22.14 10.08
C GLY A 151 -21.48 22.39 11.11
N ALA A 152 -21.83 22.47 12.40
CA ALA A 152 -20.90 22.77 13.49
C ALA A 152 -19.97 21.58 13.84
N ASP A 153 -20.37 20.36 13.51
CA ASP A 153 -19.56 19.16 13.80
C ASP A 153 -18.33 19.06 12.88
N LEU A 154 -18.44 19.62 11.66
CA LEU A 154 -17.30 19.71 10.75
C LEU A 154 -16.34 20.82 11.22
N PRO A 155 -15.04 20.55 11.44
CA PRO A 155 -14.07 21.57 11.86
C PRO A 155 -14.06 22.80 10.94
N ALA A 156 -13.84 23.99 11.54
CA ALA A 156 -13.90 25.27 10.83
C ALA A 156 -12.97 25.33 9.61
N CYS A 157 -11.76 24.75 9.71
CA CYS A 157 -10.81 24.73 8.60
C CYS A 157 -11.37 24.08 7.32
N TYR A 158 -12.22 23.05 7.44
CA TYR A 158 -12.87 22.42 6.29
C TYR A 158 -14.05 23.24 5.78
N ARG A 159 -14.86 23.80 6.68
CA ARG A 159 -15.99 24.69 6.29
C ARG A 159 -15.49 25.92 5.54
N ASP A 160 -14.43 26.57 6.06
CA ASP A 160 -13.82 27.74 5.45
C ASP A 160 -13.17 27.42 4.09
N ALA A 161 -12.73 26.17 3.90
CA ALA A 161 -12.26 25.65 2.63
C ALA A 161 -13.40 25.21 1.68
N GLY A 162 -14.68 25.40 2.06
CA GLY A 162 -15.85 25.15 1.21
C GLY A 162 -16.35 23.70 1.23
N PHE A 163 -16.03 22.92 2.25
CA PHE A 163 -16.64 21.61 2.48
C PHE A 163 -17.82 21.74 3.44
N HIS A 164 -18.89 20.98 3.22
CA HIS A 164 -20.14 21.09 3.98
C HIS A 164 -20.51 19.82 4.72
N VAL A 165 -20.11 18.66 4.20
CA VAL A 165 -20.37 17.34 4.76
C VAL A 165 -19.12 16.48 4.68
N GLY A 166 -18.91 15.68 5.73
CA GLY A 166 -17.91 14.64 5.79
C GLY A 166 -18.41 13.42 6.55
N VAL A 167 -17.75 12.28 6.34
CA VAL A 167 -17.93 11.08 7.14
C VAL A 167 -16.61 10.77 7.82
N HIS A 168 -16.64 10.75 9.14
CA HIS A 168 -15.52 10.32 9.96
C HIS A 168 -15.58 8.81 10.19
N LEU A 169 -14.49 8.12 9.88
CA LEU A 169 -14.30 6.68 10.08
C LEU A 169 -13.34 6.48 11.26
N PRO A 170 -13.83 6.30 12.49
CA PRO A 170 -13.00 6.37 13.71
C PRO A 170 -12.01 5.22 13.84
N ASP A 171 -12.25 4.13 13.14
CA ASP A 171 -11.40 2.94 13.17
C ASP A 171 -10.16 3.03 12.26
N ASP A 172 -10.06 4.07 11.44
CA ASP A 172 -8.91 4.34 10.58
C ASP A 172 -7.73 4.96 11.34
N GLY A 173 -6.57 5.02 10.70
CA GLY A 173 -5.37 5.55 11.31
C GLY A 173 -4.31 6.02 10.33
N GLU A 174 -3.16 6.35 10.88
CA GLU A 174 -2.01 6.86 10.15
C GLU A 174 -0.69 6.44 10.82
N LEU A 175 0.38 6.46 10.05
CA LEU A 175 1.73 6.17 10.53
C LEU A 175 2.80 6.75 9.59
N HIS A 176 4.06 6.66 9.99
CA HIS A 176 5.19 6.91 9.09
C HIS A 176 5.48 5.62 8.29
N PRO A 177 5.15 5.58 6.98
CA PRO A 177 5.07 4.33 6.23
C PRO A 177 6.43 3.62 6.10
N ALA A 178 7.50 4.36 5.82
CA ALA A 178 8.83 3.76 5.68
C ALA A 178 9.39 3.24 7.02
N ARG A 179 9.15 3.92 8.14
CA ARG A 179 9.58 3.43 9.47
C ARG A 179 8.85 2.15 9.84
N PHE A 180 7.55 2.06 9.57
CA PHE A 180 6.79 0.84 9.83
C PHE A 180 7.35 -0.36 9.06
N VAL A 181 7.52 -0.24 7.74
CA VAL A 181 8.00 -1.35 6.90
C VAL A 181 9.44 -1.74 7.27
N ARG A 182 10.31 -0.77 7.59
CA ARG A 182 11.68 -1.04 8.04
C ARG A 182 11.71 -1.71 9.43
N GLY A 183 10.80 -1.34 10.32
CA GLY A 183 10.64 -2.03 11.61
C GLY A 183 10.23 -3.49 11.44
N LEU A 184 9.30 -3.77 10.54
CA LEU A 184 8.92 -5.14 10.17
C LEU A 184 10.10 -5.90 9.54
N ALA A 185 10.85 -5.25 8.65
CA ALA A 185 12.02 -5.86 8.03
C ALA A 185 13.10 -6.23 9.04
N LYS A 186 13.36 -5.35 10.02
CA LYS A 186 14.25 -5.64 11.14
C LYS A 186 13.77 -6.87 11.91
N ALA A 187 12.51 -6.92 12.28
CA ALA A 187 11.92 -8.08 12.98
C ALA A 187 12.03 -9.36 12.14
N ALA A 188 11.81 -9.30 10.82
CA ALA A 188 11.95 -10.45 9.93
C ALA A 188 13.39 -10.99 9.89
N VAL A 189 14.38 -10.11 9.81
CA VAL A 189 15.81 -10.50 9.84
C VAL A 189 16.19 -11.08 11.20
N GLU A 190 15.74 -10.49 12.30
CA GLU A 190 15.96 -11.00 13.66
C GLU A 190 15.30 -12.39 13.86
N ALA A 191 14.18 -12.66 13.18
CA ALA A 191 13.51 -13.96 13.18
C ALA A 191 14.16 -15.00 12.24
N GLY A 192 15.14 -14.63 11.39
CA GLY A 192 15.88 -15.53 10.53
C GLY A 192 15.73 -15.34 9.02
N ALA A 193 14.99 -14.31 8.55
CA ALA A 193 14.96 -13.98 7.12
C ALA A 193 16.32 -13.44 6.65
N VAL A 194 16.79 -13.85 5.46
CA VAL A 194 18.06 -13.41 4.87
C VAL A 194 17.80 -12.38 3.78
N LEU A 195 17.93 -11.11 4.12
CA LEU A 195 17.64 -9.99 3.22
C LEU A 195 18.86 -9.58 2.39
N HIS A 196 18.66 -9.43 1.07
CA HIS A 196 19.60 -8.85 0.12
C HIS A 196 18.95 -7.66 -0.60
N GLU A 197 19.38 -6.45 -0.25
CA GLU A 197 18.98 -5.22 -0.93
C GLU A 197 19.88 -4.96 -2.15
N GLY A 198 19.50 -4.03 -3.05
CA GLY A 198 20.27 -3.76 -4.27
C GLY A 198 20.34 -4.94 -5.24
N THR A 199 19.38 -5.87 -5.16
CA THR A 199 19.36 -7.12 -5.93
C THR A 199 18.11 -7.18 -6.81
N ALA A 200 18.26 -6.86 -8.08
CA ALA A 200 17.17 -6.88 -9.07
C ALA A 200 16.98 -8.28 -9.65
N ILE A 201 15.73 -8.70 -9.80
CA ILE A 201 15.37 -9.93 -10.52
C ILE A 201 15.37 -9.61 -12.02
N THR A 202 16.09 -10.41 -12.80
CA THR A 202 16.17 -10.28 -14.27
C THR A 202 15.40 -11.36 -15.02
N ALA A 203 15.19 -12.53 -14.38
CA ALA A 203 14.34 -13.60 -14.90
C ALA A 203 13.87 -14.52 -13.78
N LEU A 204 12.69 -15.11 -13.97
CA LEU A 204 12.14 -16.14 -13.11
C LEU A 204 11.61 -17.27 -14.00
N ASP A 205 12.20 -18.45 -13.90
CA ASP A 205 11.87 -19.63 -14.67
C ASP A 205 11.29 -20.71 -13.73
N ALA A 206 10.02 -21.03 -13.88
CA ALA A 206 9.32 -22.06 -13.11
C ALA A 206 9.15 -23.32 -13.97
N GLN A 207 10.02 -24.30 -13.78
CA GLN A 207 10.03 -25.54 -14.56
C GLN A 207 9.06 -26.60 -14.01
N GLY A 208 8.81 -26.56 -12.68
CA GLY A 208 7.92 -27.47 -11.96
C GLY A 208 7.78 -27.10 -10.51
N ALA A 209 6.90 -27.80 -9.78
CA ALA A 209 6.81 -27.61 -8.32
C ALA A 209 8.15 -28.04 -7.70
N GLY A 210 8.77 -27.13 -6.95
CA GLY A 210 10.06 -27.34 -6.31
C GLY A 210 11.28 -27.05 -7.21
N ASP A 211 11.09 -26.55 -8.43
CA ASP A 211 12.18 -26.19 -9.35
C ASP A 211 11.94 -24.82 -9.98
N VAL A 212 12.23 -23.78 -9.21
CA VAL A 212 12.17 -22.39 -9.65
C VAL A 212 13.56 -21.80 -9.68
N THR A 213 13.99 -21.29 -10.84
CA THR A 213 15.26 -20.60 -11.01
C THR A 213 15.05 -19.11 -11.14
N ILE A 214 15.72 -18.32 -10.30
CA ILE A 214 15.69 -16.86 -10.29
C ILE A 214 17.07 -16.36 -10.69
N ARG A 215 17.14 -15.49 -11.73
CA ARG A 215 18.36 -14.79 -12.10
C ARG A 215 18.32 -13.37 -11.56
N THR A 216 19.45 -12.92 -11.02
CA THR A 216 19.58 -11.61 -10.40
C THR A 216 20.73 -10.81 -11.01
N SER A 217 20.63 -9.49 -10.87
CA SER A 217 21.70 -8.53 -11.17
C SER A 217 21.82 -7.53 -10.05
N SER A 218 23.05 -7.21 -9.67
CA SER A 218 23.37 -6.27 -8.60
C SER A 218 24.70 -5.57 -8.86
N ALA A 219 25.07 -4.60 -8.03
CA ALA A 219 26.41 -4.00 -8.07
C ALA A 219 27.53 -5.00 -7.70
N ALA A 220 27.19 -6.09 -6.98
CA ALA A 220 28.13 -7.16 -6.64
C ALA A 220 28.30 -8.21 -7.78
N GLY A 221 27.55 -8.09 -8.89
CA GLY A 221 27.56 -8.98 -10.02
C GLY A 221 26.22 -9.67 -10.27
N THR A 222 26.23 -10.68 -11.13
CA THR A 222 25.05 -11.54 -11.39
C THR A 222 24.94 -12.66 -10.36
N GLY A 223 23.72 -13.13 -10.12
CA GLY A 223 23.47 -14.26 -9.24
C GLY A 223 22.38 -15.17 -9.80
N THR A 224 22.36 -16.40 -9.29
CA THR A 224 21.31 -17.40 -9.58
C THR A 224 20.84 -18.00 -8.26
N VAL A 225 19.52 -18.02 -8.07
CA VAL A 225 18.91 -18.68 -6.91
C VAL A 225 18.04 -19.83 -7.41
N ARG A 226 18.24 -21.02 -6.85
CA ARG A 226 17.35 -22.17 -7.02
C ARG A 226 16.43 -22.28 -5.83
N ALA A 227 15.12 -22.28 -6.05
CA ALA A 227 14.13 -22.27 -4.99
C ALA A 227 13.07 -23.34 -5.16
N SER A 228 12.59 -23.89 -4.05
CA SER A 228 11.42 -24.79 -4.06
C SER A 228 10.12 -23.97 -4.22
N LEU A 229 10.08 -22.78 -3.62
CA LEU A 229 8.92 -21.90 -3.63
C LEU A 229 9.33 -20.43 -3.71
N VAL A 230 8.54 -19.62 -4.43
CA VAL A 230 8.75 -18.18 -4.56
C VAL A 230 7.49 -17.43 -4.26
N VAL A 231 7.57 -16.38 -3.41
CA VAL A 231 6.48 -15.45 -3.10
C VAL A 231 6.81 -14.07 -3.68
N VAL A 232 6.08 -13.66 -4.72
CA VAL A 232 6.30 -12.39 -5.43
C VAL A 232 5.41 -11.29 -4.81
N CYS A 233 6.04 -10.27 -4.21
CA CYS A 233 5.40 -9.14 -3.54
C CYS A 233 5.78 -7.79 -4.20
N THR A 234 5.94 -7.76 -5.52
CA THR A 234 6.44 -6.60 -6.26
C THR A 234 5.36 -5.64 -6.75
N ASN A 235 4.10 -5.89 -6.40
CA ASN A 235 2.92 -5.06 -6.71
C ASN A 235 2.87 -4.62 -8.18
N ALA A 236 3.02 -3.31 -8.46
CA ALA A 236 2.97 -2.74 -9.81
C ALA A 236 3.98 -3.33 -10.80
N TYR A 237 5.06 -3.91 -10.31
CA TYR A 237 6.16 -4.45 -11.10
C TYR A 237 6.04 -5.95 -11.36
N ALA A 238 4.94 -6.57 -10.93
CA ALA A 238 4.74 -8.01 -11.07
C ALA A 238 4.73 -8.47 -12.54
N GLY A 239 4.19 -7.66 -13.44
CA GLY A 239 4.18 -7.93 -14.88
C GLY A 239 5.56 -7.94 -15.55
N GLU A 240 6.57 -7.28 -14.94
CA GLU A 240 7.96 -7.30 -15.42
C GLU A 240 8.64 -8.67 -15.15
N ILE A 241 8.17 -9.40 -14.11
CA ILE A 241 8.75 -10.66 -13.64
C ILE A 241 7.91 -11.86 -14.11
N LEU A 242 6.59 -11.70 -14.08
CA LEU A 242 5.61 -12.74 -14.37
C LEU A 242 4.63 -12.25 -15.44
N PRO A 243 4.72 -12.76 -16.69
CA PRO A 243 3.85 -12.35 -17.80
C PRO A 243 2.35 -12.46 -17.50
N PHE A 244 1.96 -13.38 -16.60
CA PHE A 244 0.56 -13.51 -16.15
C PHE A 244 -0.04 -12.18 -15.64
N PHE A 245 0.75 -11.30 -15.04
CA PHE A 245 0.27 -10.03 -14.49
C PHE A 245 0.35 -8.84 -15.46
N ALA A 246 0.99 -9.00 -16.62
CA ALA A 246 1.24 -7.89 -17.55
C ALA A 246 -0.03 -7.17 -18.03
N ASP A 247 -1.15 -7.90 -18.11
CA ASP A 247 -2.47 -7.37 -18.49
C ASP A 247 -3.49 -7.36 -17.34
N LYS A 248 -3.08 -7.60 -16.11
CA LYS A 248 -3.97 -7.72 -14.93
C LYS A 248 -3.66 -6.73 -13.82
N VAL A 249 -2.47 -6.15 -13.84
CA VAL A 249 -2.02 -5.13 -12.88
C VAL A 249 -1.42 -3.95 -13.65
N ASP A 250 -2.14 -2.86 -13.70
CA ASP A 250 -1.68 -1.64 -14.33
C ASP A 250 -0.81 -0.83 -13.35
N PRO A 251 0.42 -0.43 -13.74
CA PRO A 251 1.22 0.52 -12.96
C PRO A 251 0.65 1.92 -13.13
N VAL A 252 0.21 2.54 -12.03
CA VAL A 252 -0.35 3.89 -12.01
C VAL A 252 0.39 4.74 -10.98
N ARG A 253 0.86 5.92 -11.41
CA ARG A 253 1.53 6.88 -10.52
C ARG A 253 0.52 7.67 -9.69
N GLY A 254 0.94 8.01 -8.48
CA GLY A 254 0.35 9.05 -7.67
C GLY A 254 1.38 10.15 -7.42
N GLN A 255 0.95 11.40 -7.54
CA GLN A 255 1.78 12.58 -7.27
C GLN A 255 1.63 13.00 -5.82
N MET A 256 2.73 13.44 -5.22
CA MET A 256 2.81 13.80 -3.81
C MET A 256 3.65 15.05 -3.60
N LEU A 257 3.33 15.80 -2.55
CA LEU A 257 4.18 16.85 -2.01
C LEU A 257 4.15 16.89 -0.48
N ALA A 258 5.15 17.54 0.13
CA ALA A 258 5.12 17.88 1.54
C ALA A 258 5.57 19.34 1.75
N THR A 259 4.95 20.00 2.73
CA THR A 259 5.29 21.37 3.13
C THR A 259 6.39 21.41 4.18
N ALA A 260 6.91 22.59 4.49
CA ALA A 260 7.55 22.84 5.76
C ALA A 260 6.54 22.64 6.91
N PRO A 261 6.99 22.45 8.17
CA PRO A 261 6.10 22.39 9.32
C PRO A 261 5.22 23.63 9.45
N VAL A 262 3.93 23.43 9.76
CA VAL A 262 2.96 24.48 10.06
C VAL A 262 2.26 24.17 11.39
N ALA A 263 1.56 25.15 11.94
CA ALA A 263 0.76 24.95 13.16
C ALA A 263 -0.29 23.83 12.94
N PRO A 264 -0.71 23.12 14.02
CA PRO A 264 -1.74 22.08 13.92
C PRO A 264 -3.02 22.59 13.26
N LEU A 265 -3.45 21.90 12.21
CA LEU A 265 -4.62 22.27 11.41
C LEU A 265 -5.56 21.08 11.17
N PHE A 266 -5.01 19.90 10.88
CA PHE A 266 -5.78 18.70 10.56
C PHE A 266 -5.64 17.63 11.66
N GLY A 267 -6.79 17.15 12.15
CA GLY A 267 -6.84 16.20 13.27
C GLY A 267 -6.62 14.73 12.87
N CYS A 268 -6.86 14.40 11.60
CA CYS A 268 -6.77 13.05 11.06
C CYS A 268 -6.49 13.09 9.55
N PRO A 269 -6.16 11.95 8.92
CA PRO A 269 -6.11 11.80 7.47
C PRO A 269 -7.42 12.18 6.80
N VAL A 270 -7.35 12.78 5.63
CA VAL A 270 -8.51 13.26 4.87
C VAL A 270 -8.50 12.74 3.44
N TYR A 271 -9.64 12.28 2.96
CA TYR A 271 -9.95 12.02 1.56
C TYR A 271 -11.04 12.94 1.06
N ALA A 272 -10.94 13.39 -0.19
CA ALA A 272 -11.95 14.15 -0.92
C ALA A 272 -11.98 13.72 -2.40
N ASP A 273 -12.95 14.19 -3.17
CA ASP A 273 -13.12 13.86 -4.60
C ASP A 273 -12.98 12.35 -4.87
N HIS A 274 -13.87 11.55 -4.27
CA HIS A 274 -13.85 10.07 -4.40
C HIS A 274 -12.50 9.40 -4.06
N GLY A 275 -11.68 10.05 -3.21
CA GLY A 275 -10.35 9.59 -2.83
C GLY A 275 -9.25 9.94 -3.83
N TYR A 276 -9.55 10.79 -4.83
CA TYR A 276 -8.54 11.34 -5.72
C TYR A 276 -7.69 12.42 -5.07
N ASP A 277 -8.21 13.14 -4.06
CA ASP A 277 -7.51 14.17 -3.31
C ASP A 277 -7.34 13.69 -1.87
N TYR A 278 -6.12 13.68 -1.34
CA TYR A 278 -5.88 13.18 0.00
C TYR A 278 -4.72 13.89 0.69
N TRP A 279 -4.90 14.18 1.98
CA TRP A 279 -3.88 14.85 2.77
C TRP A 279 -3.95 14.49 4.25
N ARG A 280 -2.87 14.75 4.95
CA ARG A 280 -2.80 14.75 6.41
C ARG A 280 -1.75 15.72 6.91
N GLN A 281 -1.75 15.98 8.20
CA GLN A 281 -0.65 16.63 8.90
C GLN A 281 0.08 15.60 9.74
N ASP A 282 1.40 15.45 9.51
CA ASP A 282 2.22 14.50 10.24
C ASP A 282 2.65 15.02 11.63
N GLU A 283 3.35 14.21 12.41
CA GLU A 283 3.84 14.56 13.75
C GLU A 283 4.82 15.73 13.75
N ALA A 284 5.55 15.95 12.65
CA ALA A 284 6.45 17.08 12.49
C ALA A 284 5.72 18.37 12.11
N GLY A 285 4.40 18.33 11.95
CA GLY A 285 3.56 19.46 11.53
C GLY A 285 3.54 19.71 10.03
N ARG A 286 4.11 18.83 9.19
CA ARG A 286 4.13 18.96 7.73
C ARG A 286 2.79 18.50 7.15
N ILE A 287 2.31 19.21 6.15
CA ILE A 287 1.19 18.73 5.34
C ILE A 287 1.76 17.81 4.26
N VAL A 288 1.34 16.55 4.26
CA VAL A 288 1.61 15.56 3.23
C VAL A 288 0.36 15.43 2.38
N LEU A 289 0.46 15.82 1.12
CA LEU A 289 -0.65 15.95 0.17
C LEU A 289 -0.37 15.13 -1.07
N GLY A 290 -1.38 14.43 -1.59
CA GLY A 290 -1.31 13.72 -2.86
C GLY A 290 -2.64 13.67 -3.59
N GLY A 291 -2.61 13.19 -4.83
CA GLY A 291 -3.83 13.00 -5.60
C GLY A 291 -3.83 13.57 -7.00
N TRP A 292 -5.04 13.97 -7.46
CA TRP A 292 -5.33 14.60 -8.76
C TRP A 292 -4.91 13.81 -10.00
N ARG A 293 -4.63 12.50 -9.89
CA ARG A 293 -4.30 11.68 -11.06
C ARG A 293 -5.43 11.61 -12.09
N ASN A 294 -6.67 11.88 -11.67
CA ASN A 294 -7.86 11.99 -12.54
C ASN A 294 -7.83 13.17 -13.51
N LEU A 295 -6.94 14.14 -13.33
CA LEU A 295 -6.76 15.25 -14.28
C LEU A 295 -6.10 14.82 -15.58
N ASP A 296 -5.19 13.84 -15.51
CA ASP A 296 -4.52 13.27 -16.68
C ASP A 296 -4.18 11.79 -16.45
N PRO A 297 -5.20 10.90 -16.46
CA PRO A 297 -5.00 9.49 -16.16
C PRO A 297 -4.03 8.79 -17.11
N ALA A 298 -3.99 9.22 -18.37
CA ALA A 298 -3.15 8.58 -19.39
C ALA A 298 -1.66 8.80 -19.16
N SER A 299 -1.27 10.01 -18.73
CA SER A 299 0.13 10.33 -18.44
C SER A 299 0.61 9.68 -17.12
N GLU A 300 -0.30 9.32 -16.23
CA GLU A 300 0.02 8.70 -14.95
C GLU A 300 0.12 7.16 -15.02
N VAL A 301 0.02 6.56 -16.21
CA VAL A 301 0.30 5.13 -16.43
C VAL A 301 1.80 4.91 -16.63
N GLY A 302 2.36 3.88 -15.97
CA GLY A 302 3.74 3.45 -16.10
C GLY A 302 4.53 3.47 -14.80
N THR A 303 5.79 2.98 -14.88
CA THR A 303 6.68 2.79 -13.73
C THR A 303 7.74 3.89 -13.60
N ALA A 304 7.83 4.83 -14.55
CA ALA A 304 8.79 5.93 -14.50
C ALA A 304 8.52 6.87 -13.31
N GLU A 305 9.55 7.18 -12.55
CA GLU A 305 9.46 8.11 -11.42
C GLU A 305 9.60 9.55 -11.94
N VAL A 306 8.49 10.17 -12.35
CA VAL A 306 8.45 11.53 -12.89
C VAL A 306 7.40 12.38 -12.17
N LEU A 307 7.64 13.69 -12.11
CA LEU A 307 6.65 14.65 -11.65
C LEU A 307 5.78 15.11 -12.82
N HIS A 308 4.50 15.32 -12.54
CA HIS A 308 3.56 15.90 -13.50
C HIS A 308 3.28 17.35 -13.13
N ASP A 309 3.82 18.32 -13.89
CA ASP A 309 3.79 19.75 -13.53
C ASP A 309 2.37 20.28 -13.30
N GLY A 310 1.40 19.90 -14.15
CA GLY A 310 0.00 20.32 -14.00
C GLY A 310 -0.65 19.81 -12.71
N ILE A 311 -0.42 18.53 -12.35
CA ILE A 311 -0.93 17.97 -11.10
C ILE A 311 -0.23 18.62 -9.90
N GLN A 312 1.08 18.80 -9.95
CA GLN A 312 1.84 19.49 -8.91
C GLN A 312 1.38 20.93 -8.69
N ALA A 313 1.07 21.67 -9.77
CA ALA A 313 0.50 23.02 -9.69
C ALA A 313 -0.89 22.99 -9.02
N ARG A 314 -1.75 22.05 -9.43
CA ARG A 314 -3.10 21.89 -8.87
C ARG A 314 -3.08 21.58 -7.37
N MET A 315 -2.13 20.75 -6.92
CA MET A 315 -1.94 20.45 -5.50
C MET A 315 -1.58 21.71 -4.69
N VAL A 316 -0.74 22.59 -5.24
CA VAL A 316 -0.40 23.87 -4.59
C VAL A 316 -1.62 24.79 -4.54
N GLU A 317 -2.38 24.90 -5.63
CA GLU A 317 -3.64 25.67 -5.63
C GLU A 317 -4.63 25.18 -4.59
N PHE A 318 -4.72 23.87 -4.40
CA PHE A 318 -5.58 23.26 -3.39
C PHE A 318 -5.18 23.68 -1.97
N LEU A 319 -3.88 23.75 -1.65
CA LEU A 319 -3.42 24.23 -0.35
C LEU A 319 -3.87 25.66 -0.07
N HIS A 320 -4.01 26.51 -1.08
CA HIS A 320 -4.46 27.89 -0.93
C HIS A 320 -5.93 28.03 -0.49
N ARG A 321 -6.74 26.96 -0.56
CA ARG A 321 -8.08 26.92 0.04
C ARG A 321 -8.03 27.04 1.57
N PHE A 322 -6.91 26.69 2.18
CA PHE A 322 -6.66 26.79 3.62
C PHE A 322 -5.80 28.04 3.88
N PRO A 323 -6.34 29.12 4.46
CA PRO A 323 -5.59 30.38 4.66
C PRO A 323 -4.24 30.19 5.37
N ALA A 324 -4.17 29.26 6.34
CA ALA A 324 -2.95 28.93 7.08
C ALA A 324 -1.85 28.28 6.23
N LEU A 325 -2.17 27.77 5.03
CA LEU A 325 -1.24 27.07 4.16
C LEU A 325 -0.79 27.86 2.92
N ARG A 326 -1.34 29.07 2.69
CA ARG A 326 -1.04 29.87 1.49
C ARG A 326 0.44 30.19 1.32
N GLU A 327 1.13 30.44 2.42
CA GLU A 327 2.55 30.77 2.42
C GLU A 327 3.45 29.61 2.87
N ALA A 328 2.88 28.40 3.05
CA ALA A 328 3.63 27.23 3.48
C ALA A 328 4.62 26.77 2.40
N PRO A 329 5.96 26.80 2.63
CA PRO A 329 6.92 26.39 1.63
C PRO A 329 6.78 24.89 1.29
N ILE A 330 6.80 24.54 0.00
CA ILE A 330 6.87 23.15 -0.42
C ILE A 330 8.33 22.67 -0.34
N THR A 331 8.59 21.68 0.47
CA THR A 331 9.95 21.17 0.71
C THR A 331 10.26 19.89 -0.07
N HIS A 332 9.24 19.08 -0.37
CA HIS A 332 9.39 17.81 -1.05
C HIS A 332 8.35 17.64 -2.15
N ARG A 333 8.76 17.01 -3.26
CA ARG A 333 7.87 16.60 -4.35
C ARG A 333 8.31 15.24 -4.85
N TRP A 334 7.38 14.30 -4.99
CA TRP A 334 7.69 12.97 -5.50
C TRP A 334 6.48 12.33 -6.17
N SER A 335 6.73 11.22 -6.83
CA SER A 335 5.71 10.30 -7.30
C SER A 335 5.95 8.90 -6.76
N GLY A 336 4.92 8.09 -6.73
CA GLY A 336 4.98 6.68 -6.34
C GLY A 336 4.09 5.83 -7.25
N THR A 337 4.58 4.65 -7.66
CA THR A 337 3.84 3.76 -8.56
C THR A 337 3.04 2.75 -7.76
N MET A 338 1.74 2.73 -7.95
CA MET A 338 0.77 1.80 -7.40
C MET A 338 0.41 0.73 -8.43
N GLY A 339 0.11 -0.51 -8.00
CA GLY A 339 -0.43 -1.55 -8.86
C GLY A 339 -1.95 -1.57 -8.77
N PHE A 340 -2.63 -1.31 -9.88
CA PHE A 340 -4.09 -1.36 -9.99
C PHE A 340 -4.50 -2.67 -10.65
N SER A 341 -5.20 -3.53 -9.92
CA SER A 341 -5.80 -4.73 -10.49
C SER A 341 -7.05 -4.39 -11.29
N ARG A 342 -7.39 -5.21 -12.27
CA ARG A 342 -8.56 -4.98 -13.15
C ARG A 342 -9.90 -4.92 -12.42
N ASP A 343 -10.03 -5.63 -11.31
CA ASP A 343 -11.27 -5.68 -10.51
C ASP A 343 -11.20 -4.87 -9.21
N GLY A 344 -10.13 -4.09 -9.01
CA GLY A 344 -9.94 -3.24 -7.83
C GLY A 344 -9.58 -3.99 -6.55
N LEU A 345 -9.41 -5.32 -6.58
CA LEU A 345 -9.12 -6.16 -5.41
C LEU A 345 -7.69 -6.74 -5.46
N PRO A 346 -7.06 -7.01 -4.31
CA PRO A 346 -5.77 -7.70 -4.27
C PRO A 346 -5.77 -9.01 -5.08
N ILE A 347 -4.63 -9.38 -5.64
CA ILE A 347 -4.44 -10.66 -6.34
C ILE A 347 -3.46 -11.49 -5.54
N CYS A 348 -3.92 -12.60 -4.96
CA CYS A 348 -3.13 -13.44 -4.06
C CYS A 348 -3.11 -14.90 -4.47
N GLY A 349 -2.06 -15.65 -4.06
CA GLY A 349 -1.98 -17.10 -4.19
C GLY A 349 -1.14 -17.61 -5.35
N ALA A 350 -1.32 -18.88 -5.68
CA ALA A 350 -0.55 -19.56 -6.74
C ALA A 350 -0.77 -18.90 -8.10
N VAL A 351 0.31 -18.65 -8.82
CA VAL A 351 0.28 -17.99 -10.13
C VAL A 351 -0.03 -19.03 -11.21
N PRO A 352 -1.13 -18.87 -11.96
CA PRO A 352 -1.45 -19.77 -13.06
C PRO A 352 -0.31 -19.86 -14.08
N GLY A 353 0.07 -21.08 -14.46
CA GLY A 353 1.15 -21.32 -15.42
C GLY A 353 2.59 -21.18 -14.86
N ALA A 354 2.75 -20.90 -13.56
CA ALA A 354 4.06 -20.81 -12.91
C ALA A 354 4.09 -21.68 -11.63
N PRO A 355 4.31 -23.01 -11.78
CA PRO A 355 4.33 -23.92 -10.63
C PRO A 355 5.45 -23.56 -9.65
N GLY A 356 5.16 -23.63 -8.34
CA GLY A 356 6.09 -23.19 -7.30
C GLY A 356 6.17 -21.67 -7.11
N VAL A 357 5.38 -20.88 -7.85
CA VAL A 357 5.34 -19.43 -7.72
C VAL A 357 3.99 -18.97 -7.19
N MET A 358 4.02 -18.16 -6.15
CA MET A 358 2.86 -17.46 -5.60
C MET A 358 3.07 -15.95 -5.68
N ALA A 359 2.00 -15.17 -5.62
CA ALA A 359 2.08 -13.71 -5.64
C ALA A 359 1.06 -13.08 -4.71
N ALA A 360 1.38 -11.86 -4.21
CA ALA A 360 0.45 -10.96 -3.56
C ALA A 360 0.70 -9.54 -4.08
N VAL A 361 -0.16 -9.08 -5.00
CA VAL A 361 0.04 -7.88 -5.83
C VAL A 361 -1.29 -7.19 -6.15
N GLY A 362 -1.26 -6.03 -6.82
CA GLY A 362 -2.47 -5.37 -7.34
C GLY A 362 -3.38 -4.77 -6.26
N PHE A 363 -2.82 -4.05 -5.29
CA PHE A 363 -3.55 -3.50 -4.14
C PHE A 363 -4.36 -2.23 -4.44
N THR A 364 -4.40 -1.76 -5.67
CA THR A 364 -5.26 -0.68 -6.19
C THR A 364 -5.25 0.59 -5.31
N GLY A 365 -4.04 1.08 -4.98
CA GLY A 365 -3.86 2.28 -4.14
C GLY A 365 -4.11 2.08 -2.64
N HIS A 366 -4.75 0.98 -2.22
CA HIS A 366 -5.11 0.69 -0.83
C HIS A 366 -4.21 -0.36 -0.16
N GLY A 367 -2.90 -0.35 -0.49
CA GLY A 367 -1.95 -1.34 0.01
C GLY A 367 -1.85 -1.42 1.54
N PHE A 368 -1.89 -0.30 2.26
CA PHE A 368 -1.87 -0.30 3.72
C PHE A 368 -3.19 -0.82 4.35
N GLY A 369 -4.26 -0.93 3.58
CA GLY A 369 -5.51 -1.58 4.01
C GLY A 369 -5.49 -3.10 3.92
N PHE A 370 -4.55 -3.73 3.18
CA PHE A 370 -4.57 -5.17 2.90
C PHE A 370 -3.22 -5.87 2.94
N ALA A 371 -2.12 -5.18 2.59
CA ALA A 371 -0.86 -5.84 2.23
C ALA A 371 -0.15 -6.49 3.42
N TYR A 372 -0.35 -6.03 4.64
CA TYR A 372 0.22 -6.68 5.82
C TYR A 372 -0.44 -8.05 6.03
N LEU A 373 -1.76 -8.10 6.05
CA LEU A 373 -2.52 -9.35 6.17
C LEU A 373 -2.30 -10.28 4.96
N ALA A 374 -2.18 -9.71 3.75
CA ALA A 374 -1.85 -10.49 2.55
C ALA A 374 -0.50 -11.20 2.67
N GLY A 375 0.53 -10.53 3.21
CA GLY A 375 1.82 -11.16 3.48
C GLY A 375 1.73 -12.31 4.48
N GLN A 376 1.02 -12.13 5.58
CA GLN A 376 0.75 -13.19 6.56
C GLN A 376 -0.04 -14.35 5.93
N ALA A 377 -1.06 -14.04 5.13
CA ALA A 377 -1.88 -15.04 4.45
C ALA A 377 -1.08 -15.86 3.41
N MET A 378 -0.10 -15.23 2.76
CA MET A 378 0.83 -15.96 1.87
C MET A 378 1.71 -16.92 2.66
N ALA A 379 2.24 -16.50 3.80
CA ALA A 379 3.00 -17.38 4.70
C ALA A 379 2.12 -18.53 5.23
N GLN A 380 0.89 -18.23 5.62
CA GLN A 380 -0.08 -19.24 6.04
C GLN A 380 -0.31 -20.29 4.93
N LEU A 381 -0.51 -19.82 3.68
CA LEU A 381 -0.67 -20.73 2.53
C LEU A 381 0.56 -21.64 2.34
N VAL A 382 1.77 -21.11 2.53
CA VAL A 382 3.02 -21.87 2.43
C VAL A 382 3.11 -22.93 3.52
N VAL A 383 2.78 -22.59 4.77
CA VAL A 383 2.94 -23.45 5.93
C VAL A 383 1.81 -24.46 6.08
N GLU A 384 0.56 -24.00 5.89
CA GLU A 384 -0.65 -24.78 6.16
C GLU A 384 -1.33 -25.34 4.89
N GLY A 385 -0.91 -24.88 3.71
CA GLY A 385 -1.52 -25.27 2.42
C GLY A 385 -2.87 -24.63 2.14
N ARG A 386 -3.37 -23.72 2.99
CA ARG A 386 -4.66 -23.04 2.85
C ARG A 386 -4.65 -21.65 3.48
N SER A 387 -5.49 -20.75 2.98
CA SER A 387 -5.77 -19.45 3.58
C SER A 387 -7.07 -18.88 3.02
N ASP A 388 -8.04 -18.58 3.87
CA ASP A 388 -9.34 -18.00 3.48
C ASP A 388 -9.18 -16.62 2.81
N PHE A 389 -8.19 -15.85 3.23
CA PHE A 389 -7.86 -14.58 2.61
C PHE A 389 -7.36 -14.79 1.18
N VAL A 390 -6.44 -15.73 0.98
CA VAL A 390 -5.91 -16.04 -0.35
C VAL A 390 -7.00 -16.59 -1.27
N ASP A 391 -7.87 -17.44 -0.77
CA ASP A 391 -8.99 -18.00 -1.55
C ASP A 391 -9.94 -16.91 -2.04
N ALA A 392 -10.24 -15.92 -1.21
CA ALA A 392 -11.11 -14.81 -1.57
C ALA A 392 -10.52 -13.85 -2.62
N PHE A 393 -9.19 -13.73 -2.65
CA PHE A 393 -8.44 -12.88 -3.58
C PHE A 393 -7.61 -13.68 -4.59
N SER A 394 -7.98 -14.95 -4.82
CA SER A 394 -7.21 -15.90 -5.63
C SER A 394 -6.87 -15.36 -7.02
N ALA A 395 -5.60 -15.50 -7.42
CA ALA A 395 -5.12 -15.19 -8.77
C ALA A 395 -5.84 -16.03 -9.85
N ARG A 396 -6.37 -17.21 -9.47
CA ARG A 396 -7.13 -18.10 -10.37
C ARG A 396 -8.40 -17.46 -10.93
N ARG A 397 -8.97 -16.42 -10.29
CA ARG A 397 -10.11 -15.68 -10.82
C ARG A 397 -9.84 -14.98 -12.16
N PHE A 398 -8.57 -14.85 -12.54
CA PHE A 398 -8.12 -14.34 -13.83
C PHE A 398 -7.55 -15.42 -14.76
N ALA A 399 -7.55 -16.67 -14.36
CA ALA A 399 -7.22 -17.77 -15.25
C ALA A 399 -8.42 -18.06 -16.15
N VAL A 400 -8.24 -17.91 -17.45
CA VAL A 400 -9.22 -18.28 -18.50
C VAL A 400 -8.86 -19.65 -19.02
#